data_3f7077153cfa369cf933fdfcaaf10a2d
#
_entry.id   3f7077153cfa369cf933fdfcaaf10a2d
#
_cell.length_a   1.000
_cell.length_b   1.000
_cell.length_c   1.000
_cell.angle_alpha   90.00
_cell.angle_beta   90.00
_cell.angle_gamma   90.00
#
_symmetry.space_group_name_H-M   'P 1'
#
loop_
_entity.id
_entity.type
_entity.pdbx_description
1 polymer ?
#
loop_
_entity_poly.entity_id
_entity_poly.type
_entity_poly.pdbx_seq_one_letter_code
_entity_poly.pdbx_strand_id
1 'polypeptide(L)'
;MANQGKTPMYLIADGKLKGIICVADTIKETSVEAVDQLKSLGITVCMLTGDNQKTADYIGKQAHIDTVIAEVLPEDKANVVESLQKQGKTVMMVGDGINDAPALVSADVGTAIGSGSDIALESGDIVLMKSDLRDVYKAVKLSRLTIRNIKQNLFWAFFYNSLGIPVAAGVLYLFGGPLLNPMFAGFAMSLSSVCVVSNALRLKTVKL
;
A
#
# COMPACT_ATOMS: atom_id res chain seq x y z
N MET A 1 -3.50 24.05 26.30
CA MET A 1 -2.66 24.19 25.10
C MET A 1 -1.98 22.87 24.75
N ALA A 2 -1.23 22.22 25.66
CA ALA A 2 -0.66 20.88 25.39
C ALA A 2 -1.70 19.81 24.99
N ASN A 3 -2.90 19.85 25.54
CA ASN A 3 -4.01 18.95 25.17
C ASN A 3 -4.61 19.23 23.77
N GLN A 4 -4.09 20.23 23.04
CA GLN A 4 -4.49 20.58 21.67
C GLN A 4 -3.36 20.32 20.67
N GLY A 5 -2.38 19.47 21.03
CA GLY A 5 -1.24 19.18 20.15
C GLY A 5 -0.28 20.36 19.92
N LYS A 6 -0.30 21.35 20.81
CA LYS A 6 0.56 22.53 20.69
C LYS A 6 1.76 22.43 21.62
N THR A 7 2.96 22.60 21.07
CA THR A 7 4.21 22.67 21.84
C THR A 7 4.44 24.11 22.31
N PRO A 8 4.36 24.41 23.63
CA PRO A 8 4.62 25.74 24.13
C PRO A 8 6.12 26.01 24.20
N MET A 9 6.55 27.14 23.63
CA MET A 9 7.89 27.70 23.77
C MET A 9 7.81 28.93 24.62
N TYR A 10 8.61 29.01 25.70
CA TYR A 10 8.62 30.12 26.64
C TYR A 10 9.64 31.17 26.17
N LEU A 11 9.18 32.41 25.99
CA LEU A 11 10.05 33.55 25.69
C LEU A 11 10.46 34.19 27.01
N ILE A 12 11.73 34.11 27.34
CA ILE A 12 12.30 34.72 28.58
C ILE A 12 13.25 35.84 28.15
N ALA A 13 13.06 37.05 28.68
CA ALA A 13 13.98 38.17 28.53
C ALA A 13 14.17 38.84 29.88
N ASP A 14 15.39 39.25 30.22
CA ASP A 14 15.80 39.84 31.48
C ASP A 14 15.37 38.99 32.70
N GLY A 15 15.45 37.65 32.60
CA GLY A 15 15.07 36.72 33.65
C GLY A 15 13.57 36.65 33.96
N LYS A 16 12.72 37.27 33.10
CA LYS A 16 11.25 37.26 33.25
C LYS A 16 10.58 36.64 32.02
N LEU A 17 9.54 35.86 32.27
CA LEU A 17 8.68 35.33 31.25
C LEU A 17 7.96 36.49 30.55
N LYS A 18 8.22 36.68 29.26
CA LYS A 18 7.64 37.74 28.39
C LYS A 18 6.46 37.25 27.59
N GLY A 19 6.44 35.94 27.28
CA GLY A 19 5.35 35.37 26.47
C GLY A 19 5.50 33.88 26.25
N ILE A 20 4.48 33.29 25.63
CA ILE A 20 4.44 31.88 25.21
C ILE A 20 4.10 31.86 23.73
N ILE A 21 4.95 31.24 22.93
CA ILE A 21 4.71 30.95 21.52
C ILE A 21 4.32 29.48 21.42
N CYS A 22 3.15 29.20 20.84
CA CYS A 22 2.70 27.83 20.63
C CYS A 22 2.90 27.44 19.19
N VAL A 23 3.64 26.36 18.94
CA VAL A 23 3.81 25.74 17.62
C VAL A 23 2.92 24.52 17.56
N ALA A 24 2.22 24.33 16.45
CA ALA A 24 1.41 23.15 16.20
C ALA A 24 1.58 22.71 14.75
N ASP A 25 1.72 21.42 14.55
CA ASP A 25 1.64 20.83 13.24
C ASP A 25 0.18 20.77 12.78
N THR A 26 -0.04 21.06 11.53
CA THR A 26 -1.37 20.99 10.90
C THR A 26 -1.46 19.75 10.03
N ILE A 27 -2.51 18.96 10.23
CA ILE A 27 -2.78 17.79 9.39
C ILE A 27 -3.26 18.28 8.03
N LYS A 28 -2.71 17.72 6.96
CA LYS A 28 -3.21 17.95 5.60
C LYS A 28 -4.56 17.25 5.44
N GLU A 29 -5.55 17.94 4.85
CA GLU A 29 -6.85 17.33 4.52
C GLU A 29 -6.69 16.05 3.69
N THR A 30 -5.71 16.04 2.77
CA THR A 30 -5.37 14.88 1.95
C THR A 30 -4.91 13.67 2.77
N SER A 31 -4.37 13.89 3.98
CA SER A 31 -3.96 12.79 4.87
C SER A 31 -5.16 12.12 5.52
N VAL A 32 -6.16 12.89 5.95
CA VAL A 32 -7.41 12.36 6.50
C VAL A 32 -8.14 11.52 5.43
N GLU A 33 -8.28 12.10 4.23
CA GLU A 33 -8.88 11.39 3.09
C GLU A 33 -8.16 10.06 2.80
N ALA A 34 -6.83 10.06 2.79
CA ALA A 34 -6.04 8.86 2.53
C ALA A 34 -6.25 7.78 3.59
N VAL A 35 -6.30 8.15 4.88
CA VAL A 35 -6.58 7.22 5.98
C VAL A 35 -7.96 6.60 5.81
N ASP A 36 -8.99 7.40 5.55
CA ASP A 36 -10.35 6.90 5.36
C ASP A 36 -10.45 5.97 4.14
N GLN A 37 -9.76 6.30 3.04
CA GLN A 37 -9.69 5.45 1.86
C GLN A 37 -8.98 4.11 2.14
N LEU A 38 -7.86 4.11 2.88
CA LEU A 38 -7.16 2.88 3.28
C LEU A 38 -8.04 2.01 4.17
N LYS A 39 -8.75 2.60 5.13
CA LYS A 39 -9.72 1.91 6.00
C LYS A 39 -10.87 1.30 5.19
N SER A 40 -11.34 1.96 4.14
CA SER A 40 -12.35 1.42 3.24
C SER A 40 -11.90 0.15 2.50
N LEU A 41 -10.59 -0.04 2.35
CA LEU A 41 -9.99 -1.29 1.82
C LEU A 41 -9.83 -2.40 2.88
N GLY A 42 -10.29 -2.19 4.12
CA GLY A 42 -10.13 -3.11 5.24
C GLY A 42 -8.71 -3.11 5.83
N ILE A 43 -7.96 -2.01 5.67
CA ILE A 43 -6.62 -1.85 6.23
C ILE A 43 -6.72 -1.09 7.54
N THR A 44 -6.13 -1.63 8.60
CA THR A 44 -5.95 -0.93 9.87
C THR A 44 -4.78 0.06 9.73
N VAL A 45 -5.02 1.32 10.05
CA VAL A 45 -3.99 2.36 9.98
C VAL A 45 -3.41 2.62 11.36
N CYS A 46 -2.07 2.52 11.46
CA CYS A 46 -1.31 2.79 12.67
C CYS A 46 -0.37 3.98 12.45
N MET A 47 -0.37 4.93 13.37
CA MET A 47 0.59 6.02 13.40
C MET A 47 1.72 5.69 14.37
N LEU A 48 2.96 5.80 13.88
CA LEU A 48 4.18 5.57 14.64
C LEU A 48 4.98 6.88 14.67
N THR A 49 5.13 7.46 15.85
CA THR A 49 5.74 8.80 16.00
C THR A 49 6.64 8.90 17.22
N GLY A 50 7.67 9.77 17.14
CA GLY A 50 8.49 10.17 18.27
C GLY A 50 7.87 11.26 19.15
N ASP A 51 6.73 11.81 18.76
CA ASP A 51 6.03 12.84 19.53
C ASP A 51 5.53 12.30 20.88
N ASN A 52 5.26 13.21 21.82
CA ASN A 52 4.64 12.83 23.08
C ASN A 52 3.20 12.30 22.88
N GLN A 53 2.78 11.39 23.77
CA GLN A 53 1.50 10.70 23.68
C GLN A 53 0.29 11.62 23.48
N LYS A 54 0.26 12.77 24.15
CA LYS A 54 -0.88 13.72 24.08
C LYS A 54 -1.01 14.35 22.70
N THR A 55 0.10 14.75 22.10
CA THR A 55 0.14 15.32 20.74
C THR A 55 -0.22 14.25 19.73
N ALA A 56 0.35 13.06 19.86
CA ALA A 56 0.08 11.93 18.99
C ALA A 56 -1.40 11.51 19.01
N ASP A 57 -2.00 11.42 20.19
CA ASP A 57 -3.43 11.09 20.33
C ASP A 57 -4.33 12.15 19.71
N TYR A 58 -3.98 13.43 19.87
CA TYR A 58 -4.73 14.52 19.27
C TYR A 58 -4.69 14.45 17.73
N ILE A 59 -3.50 14.28 17.17
CA ILE A 59 -3.30 14.13 15.72
C ILE A 59 -3.99 12.87 15.19
N GLY A 60 -3.81 11.74 15.88
CA GLY A 60 -4.42 10.48 15.52
C GLY A 60 -5.94 10.53 15.44
N LYS A 61 -6.58 11.21 16.40
CA LYS A 61 -8.04 11.43 16.36
C LYS A 61 -8.48 12.28 15.19
N GLN A 62 -7.76 13.35 14.90
CA GLN A 62 -8.08 14.22 13.75
C GLN A 62 -7.86 13.52 12.41
N ALA A 63 -6.86 12.65 12.33
CA ALA A 63 -6.54 11.88 11.13
C ALA A 63 -7.34 10.57 11.02
N HIS A 64 -8.28 10.30 11.91
CA HIS A 64 -9.09 9.07 11.96
C HIS A 64 -8.24 7.78 12.06
N ILE A 65 -7.09 7.84 12.72
CA ILE A 65 -6.15 6.73 12.85
C ILE A 65 -6.64 5.74 13.92
N ASP A 66 -6.53 4.43 13.63
CA ASP A 66 -7.05 3.37 14.51
C ASP A 66 -6.17 3.13 15.73
N THR A 67 -4.86 3.22 15.54
CA THR A 67 -3.85 2.92 16.57
C THR A 67 -2.75 3.96 16.52
N VAL A 68 -2.40 4.51 17.68
CA VAL A 68 -1.31 5.48 17.83
C VAL A 68 -0.26 4.89 18.75
N ILE A 69 0.99 4.84 18.29
CA ILE A 69 2.17 4.42 19.05
C ILE A 69 3.11 5.63 19.09
N ALA A 70 3.18 6.27 20.22
CA ALA A 70 3.93 7.50 20.44
C ALA A 70 5.24 7.25 21.20
N GLU A 71 6.08 8.30 21.30
CA GLU A 71 7.33 8.28 22.06
C GLU A 71 8.33 7.20 21.59
N VAL A 72 8.27 6.83 20.29
CA VAL A 72 9.11 5.80 19.69
C VAL A 72 10.39 6.43 19.13
N LEU A 73 11.52 5.97 19.61
CA LEU A 73 12.81 6.39 19.07
C LEU A 73 13.00 5.85 17.64
N PRO A 74 13.78 6.53 16.79
CA PRO A 74 14.01 6.08 15.40
C PRO A 74 14.49 4.61 15.32
N GLU A 75 15.39 4.21 16.21
CA GLU A 75 15.94 2.86 16.33
C GLU A 75 14.92 1.81 16.76
N ASP A 76 13.88 2.20 17.49
CA ASP A 76 12.84 1.30 17.97
C ASP A 76 11.68 1.09 16.99
N LYS A 77 11.59 1.89 15.94
CA LYS A 77 10.52 1.76 14.95
C LYS A 77 10.51 0.39 14.27
N ALA A 78 11.68 -0.16 13.97
CA ALA A 78 11.82 -1.51 13.44
C ALA A 78 11.28 -2.58 14.40
N ASN A 79 11.56 -2.44 15.70
CA ASN A 79 11.06 -3.35 16.73
C ASN A 79 9.53 -3.36 16.81
N VAL A 80 8.88 -2.20 16.62
CA VAL A 80 7.42 -2.11 16.56
C VAL A 80 6.87 -2.84 15.34
N VAL A 81 7.48 -2.66 14.16
CA VAL A 81 7.10 -3.40 12.95
C VAL A 81 7.20 -4.90 13.17
N GLU A 82 8.33 -5.39 13.67
CA GLU A 82 8.51 -6.82 13.98
C GLU A 82 7.50 -7.34 15.00
N SER A 83 7.16 -6.54 16.01
CA SER A 83 6.15 -6.91 17.02
C SER A 83 4.77 -7.12 16.38
N LEU A 84 4.39 -6.29 15.42
CA LEU A 84 3.14 -6.43 14.68
C LEU A 84 3.16 -7.68 13.78
N GLN A 85 4.29 -7.94 13.12
CA GLN A 85 4.48 -9.16 12.31
C GLN A 85 4.42 -10.44 13.15
N LYS A 86 5.02 -10.44 14.36
CA LYS A 86 4.92 -11.56 15.31
C LYS A 86 3.50 -11.84 15.79
N GLN A 87 2.59 -10.84 15.71
CA GLN A 87 1.16 -11.01 15.94
C GLN A 87 0.41 -11.58 14.72
N GLY A 88 1.11 -11.95 13.65
CA GLY A 88 0.53 -12.49 12.42
C GLY A 88 -0.05 -11.43 11.48
N LYS A 89 0.31 -10.16 11.66
CA LYS A 89 -0.13 -9.06 10.78
C LYS A 89 0.87 -8.90 9.64
N THR A 90 0.36 -8.62 8.44
CA THR A 90 1.17 -8.15 7.32
C THR A 90 1.29 -6.64 7.41
N VAL A 91 2.50 -6.12 7.48
CA VAL A 91 2.81 -4.72 7.77
C VAL A 91 3.37 -4.03 6.54
N MET A 92 2.70 -2.95 6.11
CA MET A 92 3.27 -1.97 5.20
C MET A 92 3.77 -0.78 6.01
N MET A 93 5.06 -0.53 6.01
CA MET A 93 5.65 0.68 6.60
C MET A 93 5.70 1.79 5.57
N VAL A 94 5.25 2.97 5.95
CA VAL A 94 5.31 4.18 5.10
C VAL A 94 6.11 5.25 5.84
N GLY A 95 7.19 5.73 5.23
CA GLY A 95 8.07 6.71 5.83
C GLY A 95 8.82 7.56 4.81
N ASP A 96 9.57 8.56 5.27
CA ASP A 96 10.37 9.44 4.39
C ASP A 96 11.72 8.84 3.98
N GLY A 97 12.09 7.71 4.54
CA GLY A 97 13.29 6.93 4.22
C GLY A 97 14.54 7.34 4.97
N ILE A 98 14.63 8.51 5.56
CA ILE A 98 15.87 8.98 6.23
C ILE A 98 15.97 8.35 7.62
N ASN A 99 14.97 8.60 8.45
CA ASN A 99 14.93 8.11 9.84
C ASN A 99 14.19 6.76 9.97
N ASP A 100 13.46 6.39 8.94
CA ASP A 100 12.59 5.21 8.92
C ASP A 100 13.20 4.04 8.16
N ALA A 101 14.41 4.18 7.57
CA ALA A 101 15.04 3.16 6.74
C ALA A 101 15.09 1.76 7.40
N PRO A 102 15.48 1.60 8.68
CA PRO A 102 15.47 0.28 9.32
C PRO A 102 14.05 -0.32 9.42
N ALA A 103 13.04 0.51 9.70
CA ALA A 103 11.65 0.07 9.79
C ALA A 103 11.05 -0.27 8.41
N LEU A 104 11.43 0.48 7.36
CA LEU A 104 11.04 0.19 5.98
C LEU A 104 11.58 -1.17 5.53
N VAL A 105 12.85 -1.46 5.82
CA VAL A 105 13.49 -2.74 5.45
C VAL A 105 12.90 -3.91 6.25
N SER A 106 12.51 -3.70 7.50
CA SER A 106 11.95 -4.75 8.37
C SER A 106 10.49 -5.10 8.04
N ALA A 107 9.77 -4.23 7.36
CA ALA A 107 8.36 -4.43 7.02
C ALA A 107 8.17 -5.48 5.91
N ASP A 108 6.97 -6.06 5.82
CA ASP A 108 6.62 -6.94 4.68
C ASP A 108 6.55 -6.16 3.37
N VAL A 109 6.25 -4.85 3.45
CA VAL A 109 6.33 -3.91 2.34
C VAL A 109 6.82 -2.57 2.87
N GLY A 110 8.01 -2.17 2.47
CA GLY A 110 8.56 -0.83 2.73
C GLY A 110 8.12 0.16 1.66
N THR A 111 7.51 1.27 2.06
CA THR A 111 7.07 2.32 1.12
C THR A 111 7.68 3.65 1.51
N ALA A 112 8.60 4.13 0.71
CA ALA A 112 9.19 5.46 0.86
C ALA A 112 8.29 6.52 0.19
N ILE A 113 8.08 7.66 0.87
CA ILE A 113 7.23 8.75 0.40
C ILE A 113 8.00 10.06 0.37
N GLY A 114 7.87 10.80 -0.74
CA GLY A 114 8.54 12.09 -0.93
C GLY A 114 9.65 12.07 -1.96
N SER A 115 10.23 13.23 -2.25
CA SER A 115 11.30 13.36 -3.25
C SER A 115 12.58 12.69 -2.76
N GLY A 116 12.72 11.46 -3.14
CA GLY A 116 13.82 10.53 -3.02
C GLY A 116 15.17 11.05 -2.53
N SER A 117 15.43 10.89 -1.25
CA SER A 117 16.84 10.68 -0.86
C SER A 117 17.28 9.32 -1.44
N ASP A 118 18.54 9.19 -1.83
CA ASP A 118 19.10 7.92 -2.31
C ASP A 118 18.81 6.79 -1.30
N ILE A 119 18.75 7.09 -0.01
CA ILE A 119 18.42 6.18 1.08
C ILE A 119 16.98 5.64 0.96
N ALA A 120 16.01 6.49 0.56
CA ALA A 120 14.63 6.05 0.37
C ALA A 120 14.49 5.09 -0.81
N LEU A 121 15.27 5.32 -1.88
CA LEU A 121 15.31 4.47 -3.07
C LEU A 121 15.90 3.08 -2.75
N GLU A 122 16.85 3.01 -1.82
CA GLU A 122 17.51 1.76 -1.43
C GLU A 122 16.74 0.97 -0.37
N SER A 123 15.92 1.64 0.44
CA SER A 123 15.25 1.03 1.61
C SER A 123 13.79 0.63 1.38
N GLY A 124 13.15 1.12 0.31
CA GLY A 124 11.73 0.87 0.05
C GLY A 124 11.49 -0.07 -1.12
N ASP A 125 10.55 -1.00 -0.97
CA ASP A 125 10.03 -1.81 -2.10
C ASP A 125 9.21 -0.95 -3.06
N ILE A 126 8.58 0.12 -2.54
CA ILE A 126 7.79 1.08 -3.29
C ILE A 126 8.31 2.48 -3.00
N VAL A 127 8.50 3.27 -4.04
CA VAL A 127 8.89 4.68 -3.90
C VAL A 127 7.80 5.56 -4.51
N LEU A 128 7.19 6.40 -3.67
CA LEU A 128 6.17 7.37 -4.05
C LEU A 128 6.82 8.75 -4.17
N MET A 129 6.88 9.27 -5.39
CA MET A 129 7.61 10.51 -5.71
C MET A 129 7.00 11.78 -5.10
N LYS A 130 5.74 11.70 -4.66
CA LYS A 130 5.03 12.84 -4.04
C LYS A 130 4.84 12.59 -2.56
N SER A 131 4.95 13.64 -1.73
CA SER A 131 4.61 13.61 -0.31
C SER A 131 3.09 13.68 -0.10
N ASP A 132 2.35 12.74 -0.68
CA ASP A 132 0.89 12.65 -0.59
C ASP A 132 0.47 11.22 -0.23
N LEU A 133 -0.12 11.03 0.95
CA LEU A 133 -0.56 9.72 1.44
C LEU A 133 -1.65 9.08 0.56
N ARG A 134 -2.36 9.85 -0.26
CA ARG A 134 -3.33 9.30 -1.23
C ARG A 134 -2.64 8.40 -2.26
N ASP A 135 -1.36 8.62 -2.53
CA ASP A 135 -0.63 7.77 -3.47
C ASP A 135 -0.33 6.39 -2.86
N VAL A 136 -0.27 6.26 -1.52
CA VAL A 136 -0.23 4.96 -0.83
C VAL A 136 -1.53 4.17 -1.10
N TYR A 137 -2.69 4.83 -0.93
CA TYR A 137 -3.98 4.19 -1.27
C TYR A 137 -4.02 3.74 -2.73
N LYS A 138 -3.58 4.60 -3.67
CA LYS A 138 -3.56 4.26 -5.09
C LYS A 138 -2.64 3.07 -5.38
N ALA A 139 -1.46 3.02 -4.76
CA ALA A 139 -0.52 1.91 -4.90
C ALA A 139 -1.14 0.58 -4.43
N VAL A 140 -1.76 0.57 -3.25
CA VAL A 140 -2.45 -0.62 -2.72
C VAL A 140 -3.62 -1.03 -3.61
N LYS A 141 -4.44 -0.08 -4.05
CA LYS A 141 -5.58 -0.33 -4.94
C LYS A 141 -5.11 -0.91 -6.28
N LEU A 142 -4.08 -0.32 -6.89
CA LEU A 142 -3.49 -0.80 -8.13
C LEU A 142 -2.93 -2.22 -7.97
N SER A 143 -2.20 -2.50 -6.91
CA SER A 143 -1.68 -3.83 -6.60
C SER A 143 -2.80 -4.87 -6.53
N ARG A 144 -3.87 -4.61 -5.78
CA ARG A 144 -5.04 -5.51 -5.68
C ARG A 144 -5.71 -5.77 -7.04
N LEU A 145 -5.85 -4.74 -7.85
CA LEU A 145 -6.42 -4.85 -9.20
C LEU A 145 -5.51 -5.64 -10.13
N THR A 146 -4.21 -5.43 -10.05
CA THR A 146 -3.21 -6.17 -10.85
C THR A 146 -3.22 -7.65 -10.49
N ILE A 147 -3.20 -8.00 -9.21
CA ILE A 147 -3.28 -9.41 -8.76
C ILE A 147 -4.59 -10.05 -9.21
N ARG A 148 -5.71 -9.33 -9.13
CA ARG A 148 -7.00 -9.84 -9.63
C ARG A 148 -6.96 -10.10 -11.13
N ASN A 149 -6.36 -9.19 -11.89
CA ASN A 149 -6.20 -9.34 -13.34
C ASN A 149 -5.33 -10.55 -13.69
N ILE A 150 -4.19 -10.71 -13.00
CA ILE A 150 -3.31 -11.87 -13.17
C ILE A 150 -4.06 -13.18 -12.88
N LYS A 151 -4.81 -13.25 -11.77
CA LYS A 151 -5.61 -14.43 -11.42
C LYS A 151 -6.66 -14.75 -12.49
N GLN A 152 -7.32 -13.74 -13.04
CA GLN A 152 -8.29 -13.92 -14.15
C GLN A 152 -7.62 -14.45 -15.40
N ASN A 153 -6.48 -13.87 -15.79
CA ASN A 153 -5.74 -14.31 -16.96
C ASN A 153 -5.27 -15.78 -16.81
N LEU A 154 -4.75 -16.11 -15.64
CA LEU A 154 -4.29 -17.46 -15.34
C LEU A 154 -5.45 -18.46 -15.35
N PHE A 155 -6.60 -18.11 -14.75
CA PHE A 155 -7.80 -18.94 -14.79
C PHE A 155 -8.24 -19.24 -16.22
N TRP A 156 -8.34 -18.23 -17.07
CA TRP A 156 -8.74 -18.42 -18.46
C TRP A 156 -7.72 -19.24 -19.26
N ALA A 157 -6.43 -18.99 -19.05
CA ALA A 157 -5.38 -19.77 -19.71
C ALA A 157 -5.47 -21.27 -19.36
N PHE A 158 -5.65 -21.61 -18.08
CA PHE A 158 -5.82 -22.99 -17.68
C PHE A 158 -7.14 -23.59 -18.16
N PHE A 159 -8.22 -22.84 -18.11
CA PHE A 159 -9.53 -23.30 -18.54
C PHE A 159 -9.53 -23.70 -20.01
N TYR A 160 -8.99 -22.85 -20.90
CA TYR A 160 -8.89 -23.17 -22.33
C TYR A 160 -8.04 -24.41 -22.60
N ASN A 161 -6.92 -24.54 -21.90
CA ASN A 161 -6.04 -25.71 -22.06
C ASN A 161 -6.69 -26.98 -21.51
N SER A 162 -7.36 -26.93 -20.37
CA SER A 162 -8.05 -28.08 -19.76
C SER A 162 -9.19 -28.60 -20.63
N LEU A 163 -9.88 -27.73 -21.38
CA LEU A 163 -10.87 -28.12 -22.34
C LEU A 163 -10.26 -28.56 -23.69
N GLY A 164 -9.23 -27.86 -24.13
CA GLY A 164 -8.59 -28.11 -25.46
C GLY A 164 -7.83 -29.42 -25.51
N ILE A 165 -7.12 -29.80 -24.45
CA ILE A 165 -6.30 -31.02 -24.43
C ILE A 165 -7.14 -32.31 -24.62
N PRO A 166 -8.25 -32.54 -23.88
CA PRO A 166 -9.09 -33.70 -24.12
C PRO A 166 -9.71 -33.74 -25.51
N VAL A 167 -10.13 -32.57 -26.01
CA VAL A 167 -10.69 -32.45 -27.37
C VAL A 167 -9.63 -32.78 -28.43
N ALA A 168 -8.42 -32.27 -28.26
CA ALA A 168 -7.30 -32.58 -29.16
C ALA A 168 -6.87 -34.05 -29.08
N ALA A 169 -6.98 -34.67 -27.88
CA ALA A 169 -6.73 -36.10 -27.69
C ALA A 169 -7.82 -37.02 -28.32
N GLY A 170 -8.85 -36.45 -28.91
CA GLY A 170 -9.88 -37.21 -29.61
C GLY A 170 -11.05 -37.68 -28.74
N VAL A 171 -11.27 -37.10 -27.56
CA VAL A 171 -12.41 -37.46 -26.70
C VAL A 171 -13.74 -37.35 -27.45
N LEU A 172 -13.91 -36.33 -28.30
CA LEU A 172 -15.11 -36.20 -29.12
C LEU A 172 -15.30 -37.32 -30.11
N TYR A 173 -14.18 -37.87 -30.61
CA TYR A 173 -14.24 -39.02 -31.56
C TYR A 173 -14.80 -40.27 -30.88
N LEU A 174 -14.56 -40.50 -29.59
CA LEU A 174 -15.13 -41.60 -28.83
C LEU A 174 -16.66 -41.57 -28.77
N PHE A 175 -17.23 -40.40 -28.94
CA PHE A 175 -18.69 -40.17 -28.92
C PHE A 175 -19.25 -39.93 -30.36
N GLY A 176 -18.50 -40.31 -31.42
CA GLY A 176 -18.93 -40.13 -32.80
C GLY A 176 -18.78 -38.73 -33.40
N GLY A 177 -18.08 -37.84 -32.68
CA GLY A 177 -17.79 -36.48 -33.13
C GLY A 177 -16.56 -36.40 -34.04
N PRO A 178 -16.29 -35.24 -34.68
CA PRO A 178 -15.13 -35.05 -35.54
C PRO A 178 -13.83 -34.95 -34.73
N LEU A 179 -12.70 -35.31 -35.34
CA LEU A 179 -11.37 -34.98 -34.81
C LEU A 179 -11.10 -33.48 -34.88
N LEU A 180 -10.37 -32.96 -33.93
CA LEU A 180 -10.00 -31.56 -33.89
C LEU A 180 -9.11 -31.22 -35.11
N ASN A 181 -9.58 -30.30 -35.95
CA ASN A 181 -8.76 -29.77 -37.04
C ASN A 181 -7.68 -28.84 -36.45
N PRO A 182 -6.39 -29.01 -36.82
CA PRO A 182 -5.28 -28.16 -36.36
C PRO A 182 -5.51 -26.67 -36.56
N MET A 183 -6.23 -26.29 -37.61
CA MET A 183 -6.57 -24.89 -37.90
C MET A 183 -7.45 -24.26 -36.80
N PHE A 184 -8.45 -25.00 -36.29
CA PHE A 184 -9.28 -24.54 -35.20
C PHE A 184 -8.51 -24.45 -33.87
N ALA A 185 -7.57 -25.37 -33.63
CA ALA A 185 -6.69 -25.32 -32.48
C ALA A 185 -5.80 -24.05 -32.52
N GLY A 186 -5.18 -23.75 -33.66
CA GLY A 186 -4.38 -22.53 -33.83
C GLY A 186 -5.19 -21.24 -33.65
N PHE A 187 -6.42 -21.22 -34.19
CA PHE A 187 -7.33 -20.08 -34.00
C PHE A 187 -7.71 -19.88 -32.53
N ALA A 188 -8.06 -20.96 -31.83
CA ALA A 188 -8.40 -20.88 -30.37
C ALA A 188 -7.22 -20.36 -29.51
N MET A 189 -5.98 -20.79 -29.82
CA MET A 189 -4.78 -20.29 -29.15
C MET A 189 -4.56 -18.80 -29.41
N SER A 190 -4.74 -18.34 -30.67
CA SER A 190 -4.63 -16.92 -31.01
C SER A 190 -5.68 -16.09 -30.29
N LEU A 191 -6.92 -16.57 -30.22
CA LEU A 191 -8.03 -15.91 -29.51
C LEU A 191 -7.75 -15.81 -28.00
N SER A 192 -7.19 -16.85 -27.38
CA SER A 192 -6.79 -16.85 -25.97
C SER A 192 -5.78 -15.72 -25.69
N SER A 193 -4.77 -15.57 -26.55
CA SER A 193 -3.77 -14.50 -26.40
C SER A 193 -4.39 -13.11 -26.49
N VAL A 194 -5.31 -12.89 -27.43
CA VAL A 194 -6.04 -11.63 -27.56
C VAL A 194 -6.88 -11.34 -26.30
N CYS A 195 -7.54 -12.34 -25.74
CA CYS A 195 -8.32 -12.19 -24.49
C CYS A 195 -7.43 -11.76 -23.31
N VAL A 196 -6.26 -12.38 -23.13
CA VAL A 196 -5.32 -12.03 -22.07
C VAL A 196 -4.82 -10.59 -22.21
N VAL A 197 -4.40 -10.20 -23.44
CA VAL A 197 -3.93 -8.82 -23.70
C VAL A 197 -5.06 -7.81 -23.47
N SER A 198 -6.26 -8.10 -23.98
CA SER A 198 -7.42 -7.22 -23.80
C SER A 198 -7.79 -7.03 -22.33
N ASN A 199 -7.74 -8.11 -21.52
CA ASN A 199 -7.98 -8.02 -20.09
C ASN A 199 -6.88 -7.22 -19.38
N ALA A 200 -5.61 -7.38 -19.76
CA ALA A 200 -4.50 -6.59 -19.22
C ALA A 200 -4.63 -5.10 -19.55
N LEU A 201 -5.08 -4.75 -20.77
CA LEU A 201 -5.30 -3.37 -21.18
C LEU A 201 -6.40 -2.65 -20.36
N ARG A 202 -7.34 -3.38 -19.78
CA ARG A 202 -8.35 -2.81 -18.88
C ARG A 202 -7.74 -2.09 -17.67
N LEU A 203 -6.55 -2.50 -17.21
CA LEU A 203 -5.86 -1.81 -16.11
C LEU A 203 -5.52 -0.34 -16.44
N LYS A 204 -5.30 0.00 -17.73
CA LYS A 204 -5.05 1.38 -18.15
C LYS A 204 -6.26 2.31 -18.00
N THR A 205 -7.47 1.77 -17.98
CA THR A 205 -8.72 2.54 -17.90
C THR A 205 -9.25 2.66 -16.47
N VAL A 206 -8.58 2.05 -15.50
CA VAL A 206 -8.99 2.10 -14.10
C VAL A 206 -8.68 3.49 -13.53
N LYS A 207 -9.69 4.15 -12.99
CA LYS A 207 -9.52 5.36 -12.18
C LYS A 207 -9.05 4.98 -10.79
N LEU A 208 -7.86 5.44 -10.44
CA LEU A 208 -7.22 5.26 -9.15
C LEU A 208 -7.59 6.39 -8.20
#